data_1c36e8b0dbd9d4dc7473b55dc963e4ce
#
_entry.id   1c36e8b0dbd9d4dc7473b55dc963e4ce
#
_cell.length_a   1.000
_cell.length_b   1.000
_cell.length_c   1.000
_cell.angle_alpha   90.00
_cell.angle_beta   90.00
_cell.angle_gamma   90.00
#
_symmetry.space_group_name_H-M   'P 1'
#
loop_
_entity.id
_entity.type
_entity.pdbx_description
1 polymer ?
#
loop_
_entity_poly.entity_id
_entity_poly.type
_entity_poly.pdbx_seq_one_letter_code
_entity_poly.pdbx_strand_id
1 'polypeptide(L)'
;MLLRVVVLVCACVLAAASALAEELGPEQARAFVIGKLFAYTCFDGTAGMGRIFPDGSVVGTIRVSGQGETHFATLPPGTMRVQAGAMCAHLAGLPIEPCFKVEKIDYRSFRGSINGMAFAYCDFRQHNPRAQLTASNRGPEPVRTAPVTPVHVTPIATLRPAIEE
;
A
#
# COMPACT_ATOMS: atom_id res chain seq x y z
N MET A 1 -52.71 -12.77 14.58
CA MET A 1 -51.35 -13.32 14.74
C MET A 1 -50.58 -13.32 13.41
N LEU A 2 -51.17 -13.72 12.30
CA LEU A 2 -50.51 -13.71 10.96
C LEU A 2 -49.98 -12.34 10.53
N LEU A 3 -50.73 -11.25 10.74
CA LEU A 3 -50.33 -9.90 10.32
C LEU A 3 -49.04 -9.41 11.01
N ARG A 4 -48.83 -9.78 12.29
CA ARG A 4 -47.61 -9.41 13.04
C ARG A 4 -46.38 -10.17 12.57
N VAL A 5 -46.54 -11.40 12.11
CA VAL A 5 -45.44 -12.22 11.57
C VAL A 5 -44.99 -11.70 10.20
N VAL A 6 -45.95 -11.30 9.34
CA VAL A 6 -45.67 -10.73 8.01
C VAL A 6 -44.92 -9.40 8.11
N VAL A 7 -45.26 -8.54 9.07
CA VAL A 7 -44.56 -7.26 9.27
C VAL A 7 -43.14 -7.48 9.77
N LEU A 8 -42.89 -8.46 10.66
CA LEU A 8 -41.55 -8.79 11.13
C LEU A 8 -40.66 -9.37 10.03
N VAL A 9 -41.20 -10.20 9.16
CA VAL A 9 -40.45 -10.81 8.04
C VAL A 9 -40.10 -9.73 6.99
N CYS A 10 -41.02 -8.80 6.68
CA CYS A 10 -40.71 -7.67 5.77
C CYS A 10 -39.63 -6.74 6.33
N ALA A 11 -39.58 -6.49 7.64
CA ALA A 11 -38.56 -5.64 8.25
C ALA A 11 -37.15 -6.23 8.19
N CYS A 12 -37.02 -7.56 8.20
CA CYS A 12 -35.73 -8.24 8.11
C CYS A 12 -35.14 -8.25 6.67
N VAL A 13 -35.96 -8.16 5.63
CA VAL A 13 -35.48 -8.20 4.24
C VAL A 13 -34.88 -6.87 3.79
N LEU A 14 -35.25 -5.76 4.44
CA LEU A 14 -34.74 -4.41 4.10
C LEU A 14 -33.34 -4.10 4.68
N ALA A 15 -32.79 -4.94 5.54
CA ALA A 15 -31.48 -4.70 6.20
C ALA A 15 -30.27 -5.23 5.44
N ALA A 16 -30.44 -5.97 4.34
CA ALA A 16 -29.34 -6.45 3.49
C ALA A 16 -29.03 -5.44 2.37
N ALA A 17 -28.73 -4.18 2.73
CA ALA A 17 -28.04 -3.27 1.84
C ALA A 17 -26.60 -3.78 1.72
N SER A 18 -26.36 -4.63 0.72
CA SER A 18 -25.00 -5.02 0.31
C SER A 18 -24.24 -3.73 0.06
N ALA A 19 -23.15 -3.52 0.79
CA ALA A 19 -22.19 -2.46 0.50
C ALA A 19 -21.55 -2.80 -0.87
N LEU A 20 -22.23 -2.42 -1.95
CA LEU A 20 -21.67 -2.49 -3.29
C LEU A 20 -20.53 -1.48 -3.34
N ALA A 21 -19.37 -1.92 -3.83
CA ALA A 21 -18.26 -1.01 -4.11
C ALA A 21 -18.77 0.11 -5.04
N GLU A 22 -18.58 1.36 -4.64
CA GLU A 22 -19.03 2.53 -5.38
C GLU A 22 -17.95 2.92 -6.39
N GLU A 23 -18.28 2.86 -7.69
CA GLU A 23 -17.38 3.40 -8.72
C GLU A 23 -17.37 4.94 -8.62
N LEU A 24 -16.22 5.53 -8.36
CA LEU A 24 -16.06 6.97 -8.24
C LEU A 24 -15.83 7.60 -9.62
N GLY A 25 -16.57 8.66 -9.92
CA GLY A 25 -16.22 9.51 -11.04
C GLY A 25 -14.83 10.14 -10.87
N PRO A 26 -14.18 10.61 -11.95
CA PRO A 26 -12.77 11.01 -11.92
C PRO A 26 -12.47 12.14 -10.94
N GLU A 27 -13.34 13.13 -10.81
CA GLU A 27 -13.17 14.22 -9.84
C GLU A 27 -13.40 13.75 -8.39
N GLN A 28 -14.33 12.83 -8.18
CA GLN A 28 -14.58 12.21 -6.88
C GLN A 28 -13.39 11.35 -6.47
N ALA A 29 -12.85 10.55 -7.41
CA ALA A 29 -11.66 9.73 -7.20
C ALA A 29 -10.47 10.62 -6.84
N ARG A 30 -10.25 11.71 -7.58
CA ARG A 30 -9.22 12.70 -7.31
C ARG A 30 -9.38 13.28 -5.91
N ALA A 31 -10.54 13.77 -5.53
CA ALA A 31 -10.81 14.34 -4.20
C ALA A 31 -10.63 13.29 -3.08
N PHE A 32 -10.92 12.02 -3.37
CA PHE A 32 -10.78 10.94 -2.41
C PHE A 32 -9.31 10.61 -2.12
N VAL A 33 -8.43 10.63 -3.11
CA VAL A 33 -7.04 10.16 -2.98
C VAL A 33 -6.02 11.26 -2.68
N ILE A 34 -6.25 12.51 -3.12
CA ILE A 34 -5.30 13.62 -2.99
C ILE A 34 -4.92 13.89 -1.54
N GLY A 35 -3.61 14.09 -1.32
CA GLY A 35 -3.03 14.47 -0.04
C GLY A 35 -2.94 13.37 1.01
N LYS A 36 -3.59 12.22 0.79
CA LYS A 36 -3.60 11.10 1.72
C LYS A 36 -2.47 10.12 1.40
N LEU A 37 -1.94 9.46 2.42
CA LEU A 37 -0.98 8.38 2.26
C LEU A 37 -1.74 7.05 2.24
N PHE A 38 -1.54 6.26 1.18
CA PHE A 38 -2.11 4.93 1.04
C PHE A 38 -1.01 3.87 1.00
N ALA A 39 -1.18 2.79 1.74
CA ALA A 39 -0.50 1.53 1.47
C ALA A 39 -1.27 0.80 0.38
N TYR A 40 -0.56 0.13 -0.53
CA TYR A 40 -1.18 -0.62 -1.62
C TYR A 40 -0.54 -2.00 -1.81
N THR A 41 -1.36 -2.91 -2.34
CA THR A 41 -0.92 -4.22 -2.82
C THR A 41 -1.64 -4.52 -4.12
N CYS A 42 -0.89 -4.91 -5.14
CA CYS A 42 -1.42 -5.21 -6.46
C CYS A 42 -1.57 -6.72 -6.68
N PHE A 43 -2.30 -7.09 -7.72
CA PHE A 43 -2.62 -8.47 -8.12
C PHE A 43 -1.36 -9.34 -8.37
N ASP A 44 -0.25 -8.72 -8.78
CA ASP A 44 1.05 -9.37 -9.04
C ASP A 44 1.95 -9.44 -7.79
N GLY A 45 1.44 -9.04 -6.62
CA GLY A 45 2.18 -8.97 -5.37
C GLY A 45 3.02 -7.70 -5.20
N THR A 46 3.07 -6.81 -6.19
CA THR A 46 3.70 -5.49 -6.04
C THR A 46 3.03 -4.73 -4.90
N ALA A 47 3.81 -4.17 -4.00
CA ALA A 47 3.32 -3.49 -2.81
C ALA A 47 4.13 -2.24 -2.50
N GLY A 48 3.54 -1.32 -1.75
CA GLY A 48 4.23 -0.10 -1.34
C GLY A 48 3.33 0.88 -0.61
N MET A 49 3.79 2.11 -0.55
CA MET A 49 3.02 3.25 -0.05
C MET A 49 3.18 4.43 -0.98
N GLY A 50 2.13 5.23 -1.12
CA GLY A 50 2.19 6.40 -2.00
C GLY A 50 1.24 7.51 -1.58
N ARG A 51 1.61 8.73 -1.98
CA ARG A 51 0.80 9.93 -1.83
C ARG A 51 0.79 10.68 -3.14
N ILE A 52 -0.41 11.09 -3.56
CA ILE A 52 -0.62 11.96 -4.71
C ILE A 52 -0.86 13.37 -4.18
N PHE A 53 -0.13 14.34 -4.71
CA PHE A 53 -0.28 15.76 -4.35
C PHE A 53 -1.29 16.48 -5.25
N PRO A 54 -1.76 17.68 -4.86
CA PRO A 54 -2.72 18.44 -5.67
C PRO A 54 -2.26 18.79 -7.07
N ASP A 55 -0.94 18.92 -7.28
CA ASP A 55 -0.30 19.19 -8.57
C ASP A 55 -0.15 17.93 -9.45
N GLY A 56 -0.61 16.77 -8.97
CA GLY A 56 -0.51 15.49 -9.66
C GLY A 56 0.85 14.81 -9.52
N SER A 57 1.79 15.37 -8.76
CA SER A 57 3.02 14.67 -8.41
C SER A 57 2.73 13.50 -7.46
N VAL A 58 3.60 12.49 -7.49
CA VAL A 58 3.48 11.30 -6.65
C VAL A 58 4.80 11.02 -5.96
N VAL A 59 4.75 10.73 -4.68
CA VAL A 59 5.90 10.20 -3.94
C VAL A 59 5.49 8.91 -3.24
N GLY A 60 6.41 7.97 -3.19
CA GLY A 60 6.10 6.69 -2.55
C GLY A 60 7.25 5.71 -2.54
N THR A 61 6.91 4.52 -2.15
CA THR A 61 7.80 3.35 -2.18
C THR A 61 7.15 2.25 -2.99
N ILE A 62 7.97 1.44 -3.64
CA ILE A 62 7.52 0.28 -4.41
C ILE A 62 8.44 -0.90 -4.14
N ARG A 63 7.85 -2.07 -3.95
CA ARG A 63 8.51 -3.37 -3.93
C ARG A 63 7.82 -4.26 -4.95
N VAL A 64 8.53 -4.56 -6.02
CA VAL A 64 7.97 -5.29 -7.19
C VAL A 64 7.73 -6.75 -6.82
N SER A 65 6.58 -7.30 -7.21
CA SER A 65 6.16 -8.70 -7.02
C SER A 65 6.33 -9.21 -5.57
N GLY A 66 6.24 -8.33 -4.58
CA GLY A 66 6.41 -8.68 -3.17
C GLY A 66 7.82 -9.12 -2.78
N GLN A 67 8.79 -9.06 -3.68
CA GLN A 67 10.17 -9.53 -3.49
C GLN A 67 11.17 -8.39 -3.70
N GLY A 68 12.40 -8.60 -3.21
CA GLY A 68 13.48 -7.63 -3.39
C GLY A 68 13.41 -6.42 -2.45
N GLU A 69 14.23 -5.43 -2.75
CA GLU A 69 14.33 -4.21 -1.96
C GLU A 69 13.16 -3.25 -2.25
N THR A 70 12.87 -2.43 -1.26
CA THR A 70 11.90 -1.35 -1.41
C THR A 70 12.60 -0.13 -1.99
N HIS A 71 12.14 0.34 -3.15
CA HIS A 71 12.68 1.52 -3.83
C HIS A 71 11.80 2.74 -3.57
N PHE A 72 12.43 3.91 -3.44
CA PHE A 72 11.72 5.19 -3.46
C PHE A 72 11.41 5.60 -4.90
N ALA A 73 10.19 6.09 -5.10
CA ALA A 73 9.73 6.63 -6.38
C ALA A 73 9.21 8.05 -6.17
N THR A 74 9.65 8.97 -7.04
CA THR A 74 9.13 10.33 -7.12
C THR A 74 8.76 10.59 -8.57
N LEU A 75 7.49 10.95 -8.80
CA LEU A 75 6.99 11.28 -10.13
C LEU A 75 6.66 12.79 -10.19
N PRO A 76 6.94 13.45 -11.30
CA PRO A 76 6.81 14.90 -11.41
C PRO A 76 5.36 15.39 -11.35
N PRO A 77 5.14 16.72 -11.18
CA PRO A 77 3.82 17.33 -11.33
C PRO A 77 3.14 16.96 -12.65
N GLY A 78 1.81 16.80 -12.62
CA GLY A 78 1.03 16.41 -13.79
C GLY A 78 1.09 14.92 -14.15
N THR A 79 1.83 14.10 -13.38
CA THR A 79 1.82 12.64 -13.59
C THR A 79 0.42 12.07 -13.40
N MET A 80 -0.26 12.38 -12.31
CA MET A 80 -1.66 11.97 -12.10
C MET A 80 -2.59 13.11 -12.51
N ARG A 81 -3.46 12.86 -13.49
CA ARG A 81 -4.37 13.87 -14.04
C ARG A 81 -5.72 13.27 -14.41
N VAL A 82 -6.75 14.13 -14.42
CA VAL A 82 -8.04 13.76 -14.99
C VAL A 82 -7.99 14.09 -16.48
N GLN A 83 -8.22 13.11 -17.33
CA GLN A 83 -8.23 13.25 -18.78
C GLN A 83 -9.36 12.41 -19.38
N ALA A 84 -10.10 13.00 -20.31
CA ALA A 84 -11.22 12.33 -21.02
C ALA A 84 -12.21 11.62 -20.07
N GLY A 85 -12.48 12.19 -18.90
CA GLY A 85 -13.40 11.62 -17.92
C GLY A 85 -12.86 10.42 -17.14
N ALA A 86 -11.53 10.24 -17.09
CA ALA A 86 -10.87 9.20 -16.29
C ALA A 86 -9.67 9.76 -15.52
N MET A 87 -9.26 9.08 -14.45
CA MET A 87 -8.02 9.33 -13.77
C MET A 87 -6.91 8.61 -14.53
N CYS A 88 -5.93 9.33 -15.07
CA CYS A 88 -4.86 8.75 -15.89
C CYS A 88 -3.49 9.08 -15.31
N ALA A 89 -2.49 8.21 -15.58
CA ALA A 89 -1.10 8.45 -15.24
C ALA A 89 -0.29 8.75 -16.51
N HIS A 90 0.27 9.95 -16.58
CA HIS A 90 1.21 10.34 -17.61
C HIS A 90 2.64 10.08 -17.12
N LEU A 91 3.32 9.12 -17.71
CA LEU A 91 4.69 8.76 -17.37
C LEU A 91 5.62 9.16 -18.52
N ALA A 92 6.53 10.09 -18.24
CA ALA A 92 7.50 10.54 -19.24
C ALA A 92 8.31 9.34 -19.79
N GLY A 93 8.37 9.23 -21.12
CA GLY A 93 9.08 8.14 -21.80
C GLY A 93 8.23 6.88 -22.05
N LEU A 94 7.00 6.79 -21.55
CA LEU A 94 6.06 5.74 -21.95
C LEU A 94 5.12 6.26 -23.04
N PRO A 95 4.91 5.47 -24.12
CA PRO A 95 4.02 5.86 -25.23
C PRO A 95 2.54 5.74 -24.87
N ILE A 96 2.20 5.19 -23.72
CA ILE A 96 0.83 4.96 -23.25
C ILE A 96 0.56 5.69 -21.95
N GLU A 97 -0.66 6.18 -21.81
CA GLU A 97 -1.19 6.73 -20.55
C GLU A 97 -2.23 5.77 -20.00
N PRO A 98 -1.88 4.95 -18.99
CA PRO A 98 -2.87 4.09 -18.36
C PRO A 98 -3.89 4.94 -17.60
N CYS A 99 -5.17 4.68 -17.83
CA CYS A 99 -6.28 5.27 -17.12
C CYS A 99 -6.91 4.25 -16.19
N PHE A 100 -7.41 4.70 -15.05
CA PHE A 100 -7.84 3.86 -13.95
C PHE A 100 -9.31 4.09 -13.61
N LYS A 101 -10.00 3.00 -13.32
CA LYS A 101 -11.24 2.97 -12.56
C LYS A 101 -10.90 2.96 -11.08
N VAL A 102 -11.65 3.72 -10.29
CA VAL A 102 -11.50 3.76 -8.84
C VAL A 102 -12.81 3.33 -8.21
N GLU A 103 -12.79 2.20 -7.53
CA GLU A 103 -13.92 1.64 -6.81
C GLU A 103 -13.69 1.84 -5.31
N LYS A 104 -14.50 2.70 -4.70
CA LYS A 104 -14.46 2.94 -3.26
C LYS A 104 -15.06 1.74 -2.52
N ILE A 105 -14.29 1.11 -1.66
CA ILE A 105 -14.71 0.00 -0.82
C ILE A 105 -15.29 0.54 0.49
N ASP A 106 -14.57 1.47 1.12
CA ASP A 106 -15.00 2.16 2.33
C ASP A 106 -14.40 3.59 2.39
N TYR A 107 -14.59 4.29 3.51
CA TYR A 107 -14.09 5.66 3.67
C TYR A 107 -12.54 5.76 3.73
N ARG A 108 -11.83 4.64 3.81
CA ARG A 108 -10.36 4.57 3.90
C ARG A 108 -9.74 3.66 2.86
N SER A 109 -10.50 2.92 2.11
CA SER A 109 -9.98 1.95 1.15
C SER A 109 -10.70 2.03 -0.19
N PHE A 110 -9.93 1.74 -1.24
CA PHE A 110 -10.43 1.67 -2.60
C PHE A 110 -9.62 0.66 -3.41
N ARG A 111 -10.20 0.20 -4.50
CA ARG A 111 -9.54 -0.56 -5.54
C ARG A 111 -9.34 0.32 -6.76
N GLY A 112 -8.12 0.34 -7.27
CA GLY A 112 -7.78 0.95 -8.56
C GLY A 112 -7.50 -0.16 -9.57
N SER A 113 -8.18 -0.15 -10.72
CA SER A 113 -7.93 -1.09 -11.82
C SER A 113 -7.66 -0.35 -13.12
N ILE A 114 -6.89 -0.95 -14.02
CA ILE A 114 -6.62 -0.36 -15.34
C ILE A 114 -7.88 -0.51 -16.19
N ASN A 115 -8.30 0.57 -16.85
CA ASN A 115 -9.45 0.53 -17.76
C ASN A 115 -9.28 -0.55 -18.83
N GLY A 116 -10.29 -1.40 -18.98
CA GLY A 116 -10.27 -2.53 -19.90
C GLY A 116 -9.54 -3.79 -19.42
N MET A 117 -8.86 -3.74 -18.26
CA MET A 117 -8.12 -4.86 -17.67
C MET A 117 -8.49 -5.04 -16.20
N ALA A 118 -9.68 -5.57 -15.92
CA ALA A 118 -10.20 -5.72 -14.56
C ALA A 118 -9.32 -6.62 -13.66
N PHE A 119 -8.51 -7.52 -14.23
CA PHE A 119 -7.57 -8.35 -13.50
C PHE A 119 -6.32 -7.59 -13.03
N ALA A 120 -5.99 -6.46 -13.67
CA ALA A 120 -4.85 -5.61 -13.32
C ALA A 120 -5.31 -4.54 -12.33
N TYR A 121 -5.33 -4.87 -11.05
CA TYR A 121 -5.79 -4.00 -9.98
C TYR A 121 -4.79 -3.90 -8.84
N CYS A 122 -4.93 -2.85 -8.04
CA CYS A 122 -4.29 -2.69 -6.75
C CYS A 122 -5.36 -2.32 -5.71
N ASP A 123 -5.25 -2.89 -4.54
CA ASP A 123 -6.04 -2.51 -3.37
C ASP A 123 -5.27 -1.50 -2.54
N PHE A 124 -5.91 -0.38 -2.23
CA PHE A 124 -5.34 0.74 -1.50
C PHE A 124 -6.03 0.92 -0.15
N ARG A 125 -5.24 1.10 0.90
CA ARG A 125 -5.74 1.39 2.23
C ARG A 125 -5.04 2.61 2.81
N GLN A 126 -5.82 3.59 3.27
CA GLN A 126 -5.28 4.79 3.86
C GLN A 126 -4.43 4.44 5.09
N HIS A 127 -3.16 4.84 5.03
CA HIS A 127 -2.22 4.68 6.12
C HIS A 127 -2.42 5.80 7.13
N ASN A 128 -2.62 5.43 8.42
CA ASN A 128 -2.72 6.39 9.50
C ASN A 128 -1.39 6.40 10.28
N PRO A 129 -0.55 7.43 10.12
CA PRO A 129 0.74 7.50 10.83
C PRO A 129 0.58 7.51 12.35
N ARG A 130 -0.56 7.98 12.89
CA ARG A 130 -0.83 7.97 14.34
C ARG A 130 -1.01 6.56 14.90
N ALA A 131 -1.53 5.60 14.12
CA ALA A 131 -1.67 4.21 14.58
C ALA A 131 -0.31 3.52 14.78
N GLN A 132 0.71 3.95 14.04
CA GLN A 132 2.07 3.42 14.15
C GLN A 132 2.78 3.94 15.39
N LEU A 133 2.52 5.19 15.80
CA LEU A 133 3.08 5.77 17.04
C LEU A 133 2.55 5.06 18.30
N THR A 134 1.31 4.57 18.26
CA THR A 134 0.72 3.82 19.39
C THR A 134 1.28 2.39 19.48
N ALA A 135 1.68 1.78 18.37
CA ALA A 135 2.32 0.45 18.35
C ALA A 135 3.80 0.52 18.77
N SER A 136 4.48 1.65 18.52
CA SER A 136 5.89 1.88 18.89
C SER A 136 6.07 2.19 20.39
N ASN A 137 5.00 2.52 21.13
CA ASN A 137 5.04 2.73 22.58
C ASN A 137 4.89 1.45 23.42
N ARG A 138 4.79 0.28 22.78
CA ARG A 138 5.18 -0.96 23.46
C ARG A 138 6.71 -0.95 23.48
N GLY A 139 7.27 -0.56 24.62
CA GLY A 139 8.71 -0.55 24.85
C GLY A 139 9.35 -1.85 24.39
N PRO A 140 10.63 -1.81 23.99
CA PRO A 140 11.34 -3.01 23.58
C PRO A 140 11.21 -4.03 24.71
N GLU A 141 10.61 -5.18 24.36
CA GLU A 141 10.64 -6.36 25.21
C GLU A 141 12.09 -6.59 25.59
N PRO A 142 12.43 -6.73 26.89
CA PRO A 142 13.82 -6.89 27.29
C PRO A 142 14.38 -8.14 26.60
N VAL A 143 15.30 -7.92 25.69
CA VAL A 143 16.07 -8.98 25.07
C VAL A 143 16.71 -9.75 26.23
N ARG A 144 16.24 -10.98 26.48
CA ARG A 144 16.89 -11.91 27.38
C ARG A 144 18.28 -12.15 26.83
N THR A 145 19.26 -11.46 27.39
CA THR A 145 20.67 -11.69 27.12
C THR A 145 20.96 -13.12 27.53
N ALA A 146 21.10 -13.99 26.55
CA ALA A 146 21.67 -15.32 26.80
C ALA A 146 23.09 -15.12 27.36
N PRO A 147 23.53 -15.92 28.37
CA PRO A 147 24.85 -15.79 28.92
C PRO A 147 25.87 -16.04 27.82
N VAL A 148 26.71 -15.03 27.56
CA VAL A 148 27.81 -15.12 26.59
C VAL A 148 28.89 -15.98 27.26
N THR A 149 29.06 -17.20 26.77
CA THR A 149 30.20 -18.04 27.15
C THR A 149 31.48 -17.39 26.62
N PRO A 150 32.50 -17.11 27.45
CA PRO A 150 33.73 -16.51 26.96
C PRO A 150 34.45 -17.49 26.03
N VAL A 151 34.64 -17.06 24.78
CA VAL A 151 35.47 -17.78 23.81
C VAL A 151 36.91 -17.61 24.22
N HIS A 152 37.56 -18.72 24.59
CA HIS A 152 38.97 -18.78 24.90
C HIS A 152 39.78 -18.58 23.62
N VAL A 153 40.33 -17.38 23.44
CA VAL A 153 41.22 -17.07 22.29
C VAL A 153 42.60 -17.68 22.59
N THR A 154 42.96 -18.74 21.89
CA THR A 154 44.31 -19.31 21.90
C THR A 154 45.23 -18.36 21.11
N PRO A 155 46.39 -17.93 21.67
CA PRO A 155 47.33 -17.08 20.94
C PRO A 155 47.93 -17.84 19.76
N ILE A 156 47.89 -17.26 18.58
CA ILE A 156 48.54 -17.76 17.37
C ILE A 156 50.08 -17.61 17.58
N ALA A 157 50.78 -18.71 17.56
CA ALA A 157 52.24 -18.74 17.62
C ALA A 157 52.83 -18.00 16.41
N THR A 158 53.70 -17.06 16.68
CA THR A 158 54.47 -16.28 15.73
C THR A 158 55.38 -17.20 14.89
N LEU A 159 55.09 -17.37 13.62
CA LEU A 159 55.99 -17.99 12.65
C LEU A 159 57.17 -17.05 12.37
N ARG A 160 58.37 -17.44 12.79
CA ARG A 160 59.63 -16.81 12.43
C ARG A 160 59.92 -17.05 10.94
N PRO A 161 60.36 -16.06 10.16
CA PRO A 161 60.86 -16.30 8.82
C PRO A 161 62.28 -16.94 8.92
N ALA A 162 62.46 -18.06 8.24
CA ALA A 162 63.78 -18.63 8.00
C ALA A 162 64.45 -17.83 6.89
N ILE A 163 65.59 -17.26 7.19
CA ILE A 163 66.56 -16.72 6.21
C ILE A 163 67.47 -17.87 5.90
N GLU A 164 67.54 -18.33 4.67
CA GLU A 164 68.61 -19.15 4.13
C GLU A 164 69.32 -18.42 3.00
N GLU A 165 70.62 -18.54 3.05
CA GLU A 165 71.67 -18.02 2.18
C GLU A 165 71.53 -18.43 0.71
#